data_cc99cd5251c3933e9078bf91faa52d29
#
_entry.id   cc99cd5251c3933e9078bf91faa52d29
#
_cell.length_a   1.000
_cell.length_b   1.000
_cell.length_c   1.000
_cell.angle_alpha   90.00
_cell.angle_beta   90.00
_cell.angle_gamma   90.00
#
_symmetry.space_group_name_H-M   'P 1'
#
loop_
_entity.id
_entity.type
_entity.pdbx_description
1 polymer ?
#
loop_
_entity_poly.entity_id
_entity_poly.type
_entity_poly.pdbx_seq_one_letter_code
_entity_poly.pdbx_strand_id
1 'polypeptide(L)'
;MQRIKIGLLFFATCFLYNKNFSQDSITNGSTITLKQCVDIAIKNNLLVEQSELTMQSNGVNRSQAITNLLPTINANGSQGTNFGKSINPTTYAYINQQQSTGSYALNAGLTLFSGLQLQNAIKQNQYAYDASKMDLQQQKDNITLNVLLAYLQVLNSQDLLAISRQQADVDLKQLNRLDLQKQEGALLLLSNFYDLKGQYAGDLSNIVTATNNLESAKVNLFQLLNIPYKKDIQLEKILLDLQAQDSTISSGNIYQTALNTLPSIKSVDLKIKAYQKAVLVNRGQYYPTLSLYGSVSSNYSNLATTTVFGPTAPGTTGEYVTINGTNYDVFAQQRSETISKTSFGDQFNNNRYTQFGLSLQVPILNYFRVRNNVKQAKLTLKNAEYVANSTRLVLQQNVELAFQNMIAAYGQYKSYVDQVAAYAESFRTTEIRFNEGVVNSDVYVIAKNNIDRANINLSQSKYIYILRTKILDYYQGKLSL
;
A
#
# COMPACT_ATOMS: atom_id res chain seq x y z
N MET A 1 -27.23 52.79 13.12
CA MET A 1 -25.84 52.59 12.59
C MET A 1 -25.09 51.63 13.51
N GLN A 2 -25.03 50.36 13.17
CA GLN A 2 -24.02 49.45 13.68
C GLN A 2 -23.76 48.44 12.64
N ARG A 3 -22.54 48.50 12.03
CA ARG A 3 -22.06 47.62 10.96
C ARG A 3 -21.64 46.30 11.61
N ILE A 4 -22.35 45.23 11.34
CA ILE A 4 -21.88 43.88 11.64
C ILE A 4 -21.00 43.44 10.46
N LYS A 5 -19.68 43.49 10.69
CA LYS A 5 -18.68 42.86 9.82
C LYS A 5 -18.68 41.38 10.12
N ILE A 6 -19.31 40.58 9.27
CA ILE A 6 -19.10 39.12 9.24
C ILE A 6 -17.80 38.90 8.46
N GLY A 7 -16.71 38.80 9.18
CA GLY A 7 -15.43 38.35 8.64
C GLY A 7 -15.46 36.86 8.48
N LEU A 8 -15.51 36.38 7.22
CA LEU A 8 -15.24 35.00 6.87
C LEU A 8 -13.76 34.74 7.06
N LEU A 9 -13.36 34.29 8.24
CA LEU A 9 -11.97 33.85 8.51
C LEU A 9 -11.84 32.42 8.02
N PHE A 10 -11.43 32.26 6.75
CA PHE A 10 -10.92 31.01 6.23
C PHE A 10 -9.52 30.80 6.83
N PHE A 11 -9.45 30.14 7.98
CA PHE A 11 -8.19 29.69 8.55
C PHE A 11 -7.72 28.47 7.76
N ALA A 12 -6.97 28.73 6.69
CA ALA A 12 -6.16 27.71 6.01
C ALA A 12 -4.96 27.37 6.91
N THR A 13 -5.16 26.52 7.91
CA THR A 13 -4.06 25.89 8.64
C THR A 13 -3.47 24.80 7.72
N CYS A 14 -2.51 25.20 6.86
CA CYS A 14 -1.54 24.28 6.32
C CYS A 14 -0.71 23.72 7.48
N PHE A 15 -1.15 22.62 8.08
CA PHE A 15 -0.28 21.77 8.88
C PHE A 15 0.74 21.13 7.91
N LEU A 16 1.89 21.78 7.74
CA LEU A 16 3.09 21.13 7.23
C LEU A 16 3.47 20.06 8.28
N TYR A 17 2.98 18.86 8.10
CA TYR A 17 3.49 17.69 8.77
C TYR A 17 4.89 17.44 8.22
N ASN A 18 5.90 18.11 8.81
CA ASN A 18 7.27 17.67 8.69
C ASN A 18 7.35 16.32 9.43
N LYS A 19 7.20 15.22 8.71
CA LYS A 19 7.73 13.94 9.16
C LYS A 19 9.24 14.13 9.26
N ASN A 20 9.73 14.47 10.43
CA ASN A 20 11.13 14.25 10.77
C ASN A 20 11.37 12.76 10.59
N PHE A 21 11.96 12.37 9.47
CA PHE A 21 12.59 11.07 9.34
C PHE A 21 13.71 11.05 10.38
N SER A 22 13.40 10.57 11.57
CA SER A 22 14.43 10.10 12.49
C SER A 22 15.07 8.92 11.76
N GLN A 23 16.14 9.20 11.03
CA GLN A 23 17.05 8.15 10.56
C GLN A 23 17.59 7.50 11.83
N ASP A 24 17.14 6.27 12.11
CA ASP A 24 17.81 5.40 13.07
C ASP A 24 19.25 5.27 12.54
N SER A 25 20.13 6.10 13.06
CA SER A 25 21.54 6.14 12.63
C SER A 25 22.22 4.91 13.19
N ILE A 26 22.39 3.92 12.32
CA ILE A 26 23.31 2.82 12.60
C ILE A 26 24.66 3.47 12.91
N THR A 27 25.15 3.33 14.12
CA THR A 27 26.47 3.87 14.53
C THR A 27 27.58 3.10 13.83
N ASN A 28 28.65 3.80 13.41
CA ASN A 28 29.81 3.15 12.79
C ASN A 28 30.41 2.14 13.76
N GLY A 29 30.67 0.91 13.26
CA GLY A 29 31.27 -0.18 14.06
C GLY A 29 30.28 -1.03 14.87
N SER A 30 28.97 -0.78 14.78
CA SER A 30 27.98 -1.64 15.42
C SER A 30 27.74 -2.92 14.62
N THR A 31 27.65 -4.05 15.33
CA THR A 31 27.18 -5.33 14.76
C THR A 31 25.66 -5.27 14.62
N ILE A 32 25.16 -5.53 13.42
CA ILE A 32 23.71 -5.47 13.13
C ILE A 32 23.19 -6.91 13.02
N THR A 33 22.09 -7.17 13.72
CA THR A 33 21.38 -8.46 13.67
C THR A 33 20.47 -8.53 12.44
N LEU A 34 20.12 -9.76 12.02
CA LEU A 34 19.14 -9.97 10.96
C LEU A 34 17.78 -9.30 11.28
N LYS A 35 17.33 -9.42 12.53
CA LYS A 35 16.08 -8.81 13.00
C LYS A 35 16.08 -7.29 12.84
N GLN A 36 17.18 -6.63 13.25
CA GLN A 36 17.31 -5.17 13.07
C GLN A 36 17.30 -4.78 11.59
N CYS A 37 17.96 -5.55 10.71
CA CYS A 37 17.90 -5.30 9.26
C CYS A 37 16.45 -5.39 8.73
N VAL A 38 15.70 -6.41 9.15
CA VAL A 38 14.29 -6.58 8.74
C VAL A 38 13.42 -5.43 9.26
N ASP A 39 13.57 -5.04 10.52
CA ASP A 39 12.78 -3.95 11.11
C ASP A 39 13.04 -2.62 10.37
N ILE A 40 14.30 -2.32 10.06
CA ILE A 40 14.70 -1.13 9.28
C ILE A 40 14.12 -1.20 7.87
N ALA A 41 14.23 -2.35 7.20
CA ALA A 41 13.70 -2.52 5.85
C ALA A 41 12.18 -2.33 5.81
N ILE A 42 11.44 -2.96 6.71
CA ILE A 42 9.97 -2.83 6.78
C ILE A 42 9.57 -1.38 7.03
N LYS A 43 10.32 -0.64 7.87
CA LYS A 43 10.03 0.75 8.22
C LYS A 43 10.30 1.71 7.05
N ASN A 44 11.35 1.47 6.25
CA ASN A 44 11.83 2.41 5.24
C ASN A 44 11.48 2.01 3.80
N ASN A 45 10.95 0.79 3.58
CA ASN A 45 10.72 0.30 2.23
C ASN A 45 9.48 0.93 1.59
N LEU A 46 9.66 1.60 0.46
CA LEU A 46 8.60 2.31 -0.24
C LEU A 46 7.45 1.40 -0.72
N LEU A 47 7.72 0.12 -1.03
CA LEU A 47 6.67 -0.83 -1.42
C LEU A 47 5.78 -1.22 -0.23
N VAL A 48 6.34 -1.27 0.98
CA VAL A 48 5.56 -1.47 2.21
C VAL A 48 4.71 -0.24 2.48
N GLU A 49 5.27 0.98 2.40
CA GLU A 49 4.51 2.22 2.56
C GLU A 49 3.38 2.34 1.51
N GLN A 50 3.66 2.02 0.24
CA GLN A 50 2.64 2.01 -0.83
C GLN A 50 1.50 1.02 -0.53
N SER A 51 1.83 -0.17 -0.02
CA SER A 51 0.83 -1.15 0.38
C SER A 51 0.02 -0.68 1.60
N GLU A 52 0.66 0.03 2.54
CA GLU A 52 -0.01 0.65 3.69
C GLU A 52 -0.97 1.76 3.25
N LEU A 53 -0.56 2.64 2.34
CA LEU A 53 -1.44 3.68 1.77
C LEU A 53 -2.63 3.05 1.04
N THR A 54 -2.43 1.92 0.34
CA THR A 54 -3.52 1.16 -0.28
C THR A 54 -4.50 0.62 0.76
N MET A 55 -3.99 0.10 1.88
CA MET A 55 -4.82 -0.34 3.00
C MET A 55 -5.59 0.83 3.63
N GLN A 56 -4.94 1.98 3.85
CA GLN A 56 -5.58 3.19 4.36
C GLN A 56 -6.67 3.70 3.42
N SER A 57 -6.44 3.71 2.10
CA SER A 57 -7.42 4.07 1.08
C SER A 57 -8.68 3.18 1.14
N ASN A 58 -8.48 1.86 1.26
CA ASN A 58 -9.61 0.93 1.47
C ASN A 58 -10.31 1.17 2.82
N GLY A 59 -9.58 1.64 3.85
CA GLY A 59 -10.14 2.07 5.13
C GLY A 59 -11.06 3.28 4.98
N VAL A 60 -10.67 4.27 4.18
CA VAL A 60 -11.51 5.43 3.83
C VAL A 60 -12.76 4.99 3.07
N ASN A 61 -12.63 4.10 2.07
CA ASN A 61 -13.77 3.57 1.34
C ASN A 61 -14.76 2.81 2.24
N ARG A 62 -14.25 2.05 3.23
CA ARG A 62 -15.08 1.41 4.26
C ARG A 62 -15.81 2.45 5.11
N SER A 63 -15.12 3.48 5.59
CA SER A 63 -15.70 4.57 6.36
C SER A 63 -16.78 5.29 5.55
N GLN A 64 -16.51 5.61 4.28
CA GLN A 64 -17.50 6.21 3.37
C GLN A 64 -18.73 5.32 3.19
N ALA A 65 -18.56 4.01 3.04
CA ALA A 65 -19.69 3.09 2.94
C ALA A 65 -20.57 3.09 4.20
N ILE A 66 -20.00 3.27 5.38
CA ILE A 66 -20.73 3.42 6.65
C ILE A 66 -21.43 4.77 6.70
N THR A 67 -20.74 5.85 6.38
CA THR A 67 -21.30 7.21 6.45
C THR A 67 -22.36 7.48 5.39
N ASN A 68 -22.43 6.68 4.32
CA ASN A 68 -23.54 6.73 3.34
C ASN A 68 -24.90 6.33 3.94
N LEU A 69 -24.93 5.84 5.20
CA LEU A 69 -26.18 5.65 5.97
C LEU A 69 -26.65 6.95 6.63
N LEU A 70 -25.83 7.98 6.68
CA LEU A 70 -26.19 9.27 7.28
C LEU A 70 -26.94 10.15 6.28
N PRO A 71 -27.76 11.10 6.76
CA PRO A 71 -28.41 12.07 5.89
C PRO A 71 -27.40 12.98 5.19
N THR A 72 -27.70 13.34 3.95
CA THR A 72 -27.03 14.44 3.26
C THR A 72 -27.74 15.74 3.55
N ILE A 73 -27.01 16.82 3.78
CA ILE A 73 -27.54 18.18 3.96
C ILE A 73 -26.78 19.10 3.00
N ASN A 74 -27.53 19.79 2.14
CA ASN A 74 -26.97 20.69 1.15
C ASN A 74 -27.65 22.04 1.21
N ALA A 75 -26.88 23.13 1.24
CA ALA A 75 -27.37 24.50 1.09
C ALA A 75 -27.11 24.97 -0.33
N ASN A 76 -28.13 25.50 -0.96
CA ASN A 76 -28.04 26.08 -2.31
C ASN A 76 -28.53 27.52 -2.26
N GLY A 77 -27.82 28.42 -2.92
CA GLY A 77 -28.21 29.82 -3.08
C GLY A 77 -27.94 30.27 -4.51
N SER A 78 -28.93 30.89 -5.12
CA SER A 78 -28.76 31.51 -6.44
C SER A 78 -29.35 32.90 -6.42
N GLN A 79 -28.70 33.84 -7.09
CA GLN A 79 -29.21 35.17 -7.34
C GLN A 79 -28.88 35.55 -8.78
N GLY A 80 -29.89 36.02 -9.50
CA GLY A 80 -29.76 36.42 -10.88
C GLY A 80 -30.49 37.71 -11.18
N THR A 81 -30.11 38.34 -12.27
CA THR A 81 -30.81 39.55 -12.79
C THR A 81 -31.16 39.32 -14.25
N ASN A 82 -32.45 39.46 -14.52
CA ASN A 82 -33.03 39.35 -15.87
C ASN A 82 -33.31 40.75 -16.44
N PHE A 83 -33.02 40.96 -17.69
CA PHE A 83 -33.29 42.19 -18.41
C PHE A 83 -34.31 41.90 -19.54
N GLY A 84 -35.29 42.77 -19.72
CA GLY A 84 -36.30 42.62 -20.76
C GLY A 84 -37.67 42.16 -20.24
N LYS A 85 -38.48 41.60 -21.14
CA LYS A 85 -39.86 41.21 -20.82
C LYS A 85 -39.90 39.97 -19.95
N SER A 86 -40.46 40.11 -18.74
CA SER A 86 -40.60 39.04 -17.74
C SER A 86 -41.93 39.13 -17.00
N ILE A 87 -42.27 38.14 -16.19
CA ILE A 87 -43.47 38.13 -15.35
C ILE A 87 -43.09 38.62 -13.96
N ASN A 88 -43.77 39.60 -13.44
CA ASN A 88 -43.63 40.02 -12.04
C ASN A 88 -44.17 38.91 -11.12
N PRO A 89 -43.35 38.34 -10.22
CA PRO A 89 -43.76 37.23 -9.37
C PRO A 89 -44.84 37.60 -8.32
N THR A 90 -45.08 38.89 -8.09
CA THR A 90 -46.09 39.38 -7.12
C THR A 90 -47.44 39.66 -7.76
N THR A 91 -47.42 40.32 -8.95
CA THR A 91 -48.65 40.75 -9.64
C THR A 91 -49.06 39.83 -10.80
N TYR A 92 -48.18 38.90 -11.19
CA TYR A 92 -48.34 38.03 -12.39
C TYR A 92 -48.51 38.77 -13.72
N ALA A 93 -48.23 40.08 -13.73
CA ALA A 93 -48.29 40.90 -14.93
C ALA A 93 -46.98 40.84 -15.74
N TYR A 94 -47.08 41.00 -17.07
CA TYR A 94 -45.90 41.19 -17.91
C TYR A 94 -45.27 42.56 -17.68
N ILE A 95 -43.97 42.55 -17.39
CA ILE A 95 -43.16 43.75 -17.17
C ILE A 95 -41.96 43.74 -18.13
N ASN A 96 -41.52 44.92 -18.54
CA ASN A 96 -40.34 45.10 -19.35
C ASN A 96 -39.32 45.97 -18.59
N GLN A 97 -38.76 45.40 -17.55
CA GLN A 97 -37.80 46.06 -16.68
C GLN A 97 -36.79 45.04 -16.07
N GLN A 98 -35.71 45.56 -15.49
CA GLN A 98 -34.76 44.73 -14.79
C GLN A 98 -35.40 44.07 -13.56
N GLN A 99 -35.32 42.74 -13.51
CA GLN A 99 -35.80 41.94 -12.40
C GLN A 99 -34.63 41.18 -11.79
N SER A 100 -34.36 41.39 -10.51
CA SER A 100 -33.40 40.60 -9.72
C SER A 100 -34.17 39.62 -8.85
N THR A 101 -33.84 38.32 -8.96
CA THR A 101 -34.47 37.25 -8.20
C THR A 101 -33.41 36.45 -7.45
N GLY A 102 -33.74 35.96 -6.27
CA GLY A 102 -32.91 35.06 -5.48
C GLY A 102 -33.71 33.83 -5.07
N SER A 103 -33.06 32.67 -5.01
CA SER A 103 -33.61 31.45 -4.47
C SER A 103 -32.60 30.81 -3.52
N TYR A 104 -33.01 30.52 -2.31
CA TYR A 104 -32.18 29.95 -1.25
C TYR A 104 -32.86 28.71 -0.70
N ALA A 105 -32.11 27.59 -0.59
CA ALA A 105 -32.71 26.35 -0.11
C ALA A 105 -31.71 25.56 0.74
N LEU A 106 -32.19 24.95 1.81
CA LEU A 106 -31.52 23.93 2.59
C LEU A 106 -32.27 22.62 2.35
N ASN A 107 -31.57 21.61 1.79
CA ASN A 107 -32.15 20.31 1.48
C ASN A 107 -31.49 19.23 2.30
N ALA A 108 -32.27 18.33 2.86
CA ALA A 108 -31.83 17.14 3.57
C ALA A 108 -32.42 15.88 2.92
N GLY A 109 -31.61 14.84 2.80
CA GLY A 109 -32.05 13.55 2.23
C GLY A 109 -31.44 12.38 2.98
N LEU A 110 -32.26 11.36 3.26
CA LEU A 110 -31.83 10.12 3.93
C LEU A 110 -32.45 8.91 3.21
N THR A 111 -31.62 7.99 2.78
CA THR A 111 -32.08 6.72 2.22
C THR A 111 -32.45 5.76 3.36
N LEU A 112 -33.73 5.43 3.49
CA LEU A 112 -34.23 4.50 4.52
C LEU A 112 -34.09 3.05 4.06
N PHE A 113 -34.33 2.79 2.78
CA PHE A 113 -34.24 1.45 2.19
C PHE A 113 -33.78 1.54 0.72
N SER A 114 -32.89 0.65 0.30
CA SER A 114 -32.41 0.56 -1.09
C SER A 114 -32.08 -0.89 -1.46
N GLY A 115 -32.97 -1.85 -1.12
CA GLY A 115 -32.74 -3.26 -1.45
C GLY A 115 -31.49 -3.86 -0.80
N LEU A 116 -31.14 -3.44 0.41
CA LEU A 116 -29.94 -3.84 1.17
C LEU A 116 -28.61 -3.51 0.48
N GLN A 117 -28.60 -2.59 -0.49
CA GLN A 117 -27.39 -2.15 -1.18
C GLN A 117 -26.36 -1.58 -0.20
N LEU A 118 -26.78 -0.64 0.66
CA LEU A 118 -25.90 0.03 1.61
C LEU A 118 -25.27 -0.95 2.60
N GLN A 119 -26.04 -1.88 3.15
CA GLN A 119 -25.56 -2.90 4.09
C GLN A 119 -24.57 -3.87 3.43
N ASN A 120 -24.83 -4.28 2.17
CA ASN A 120 -23.92 -5.11 1.42
C ASN A 120 -22.67 -4.34 0.96
N ALA A 121 -22.77 -3.04 0.65
CA ALA A 121 -21.64 -2.19 0.32
C ALA A 121 -20.69 -2.03 1.52
N ILE A 122 -21.21 -1.88 2.74
CA ILE A 122 -20.40 -1.88 3.97
C ILE A 122 -19.62 -3.19 4.11
N LYS A 123 -20.28 -4.34 3.93
CA LYS A 123 -19.63 -5.65 4.01
C LYS A 123 -18.61 -5.87 2.89
N GLN A 124 -18.90 -5.40 1.68
CA GLN A 124 -17.98 -5.44 0.54
C GLN A 124 -16.69 -4.67 0.86
N ASN A 125 -16.82 -3.42 1.32
CA ASN A 125 -15.68 -2.56 1.63
C ASN A 125 -14.94 -3.05 2.89
N GLN A 126 -15.64 -3.67 3.85
CA GLN A 126 -14.99 -4.32 4.99
C GLN A 126 -14.07 -5.46 4.52
N TYR A 127 -14.56 -6.38 3.68
CA TYR A 127 -13.74 -7.47 3.16
C TYR A 127 -12.59 -6.96 2.26
N ALA A 128 -12.81 -5.91 1.49
CA ALA A 128 -11.75 -5.28 0.69
C ALA A 128 -10.64 -4.67 1.58
N TYR A 129 -11.02 -4.01 2.67
CA TYR A 129 -10.08 -3.50 3.66
C TYR A 129 -9.32 -4.62 4.36
N ASP A 130 -9.99 -5.69 4.77
CA ASP A 130 -9.34 -6.83 5.42
C ASP A 130 -8.42 -7.58 4.45
N ALA A 131 -8.78 -7.67 3.16
CA ALA A 131 -7.90 -8.20 2.12
C ALA A 131 -6.63 -7.36 1.97
N SER A 132 -6.74 -6.03 1.95
CA SER A 132 -5.58 -5.14 1.84
C SER A 132 -4.65 -5.20 3.06
N LYS A 133 -5.17 -5.52 4.25
CA LYS A 133 -4.32 -5.83 5.42
C LYS A 133 -3.46 -7.07 5.19
N MET A 134 -4.05 -8.10 4.56
CA MET A 134 -3.31 -9.33 4.23
C MET A 134 -2.30 -9.07 3.12
N ASP A 135 -2.64 -8.24 2.12
CA ASP A 135 -1.69 -7.83 1.08
C ASP A 135 -0.50 -7.05 1.68
N LEU A 136 -0.73 -6.15 2.64
CA LEU A 136 0.33 -5.46 3.37
C LEU A 136 1.22 -6.45 4.15
N GLN A 137 0.62 -7.42 4.84
CA GLN A 137 1.40 -8.42 5.56
C GLN A 137 2.23 -9.27 4.60
N GLN A 138 1.67 -9.70 3.46
CA GLN A 138 2.41 -10.41 2.42
C GLN A 138 3.59 -9.58 1.89
N GLN A 139 3.41 -8.26 1.72
CA GLN A 139 4.50 -7.39 1.28
C GLN A 139 5.63 -7.30 2.33
N LYS A 140 5.27 -7.24 3.62
CA LYS A 140 6.26 -7.29 4.71
C LYS A 140 7.01 -8.63 4.72
N ASP A 141 6.31 -9.74 4.53
CA ASP A 141 6.92 -11.07 4.46
C ASP A 141 7.88 -11.19 3.26
N ASN A 142 7.51 -10.65 2.10
CA ASN A 142 8.38 -10.62 0.91
C ASN A 142 9.66 -9.82 1.17
N ILE A 143 9.56 -8.66 1.80
CA ILE A 143 10.74 -7.85 2.17
C ILE A 143 11.60 -8.60 3.19
N THR A 144 11.00 -9.25 4.17
CA THR A 144 11.71 -10.09 5.16
C THR A 144 12.55 -11.17 4.48
N LEU A 145 11.97 -11.90 3.52
CA LEU A 145 12.70 -12.93 2.77
C LEU A 145 13.82 -12.35 1.89
N ASN A 146 13.58 -11.20 1.26
CA ASN A 146 14.61 -10.53 0.45
C ASN A 146 15.79 -10.02 1.32
N VAL A 147 15.49 -9.46 2.48
CA VAL A 147 16.52 -9.01 3.43
C VAL A 147 17.30 -10.21 3.96
N LEU A 148 16.65 -11.32 4.29
CA LEU A 148 17.30 -12.57 4.70
C LEU A 148 18.28 -13.06 3.63
N LEU A 149 17.84 -13.10 2.36
CA LEU A 149 18.68 -13.49 1.24
C LEU A 149 19.92 -12.59 1.12
N ALA A 150 19.73 -11.27 1.13
CA ALA A 150 20.83 -10.32 1.03
C ALA A 150 21.78 -10.39 2.25
N TYR A 151 21.25 -10.58 3.43
CA TYR A 151 22.03 -10.75 4.67
C TYR A 151 22.92 -11.99 4.60
N LEU A 152 22.37 -13.13 4.19
CA LEU A 152 23.12 -14.38 4.00
C LEU A 152 24.18 -14.25 2.90
N GLN A 153 23.88 -13.48 1.84
CA GLN A 153 24.84 -13.21 0.78
C GLN A 153 26.06 -12.41 1.29
N VAL A 154 25.85 -11.43 2.18
CA VAL A 154 26.95 -10.69 2.82
C VAL A 154 27.78 -11.63 3.70
N LEU A 155 27.14 -12.46 4.53
CA LEU A 155 27.84 -13.43 5.38
C LEU A 155 28.67 -14.43 4.56
N ASN A 156 28.09 -14.95 3.46
CA ASN A 156 28.80 -15.82 2.53
C ASN A 156 30.03 -15.12 1.93
N SER A 157 29.87 -13.88 1.46
CA SER A 157 30.97 -13.10 0.88
C SER A 157 32.06 -12.77 1.92
N GLN A 158 31.70 -12.58 3.19
CA GLN A 158 32.68 -12.42 4.29
C GLN A 158 33.48 -13.70 4.51
N ASP A 159 32.83 -14.86 4.58
CA ASP A 159 33.50 -16.15 4.75
C ASP A 159 34.39 -16.46 3.54
N LEU A 160 33.94 -16.18 2.30
CA LEU A 160 34.76 -16.36 1.10
C LEU A 160 35.98 -15.45 1.07
N LEU A 161 35.89 -14.21 1.51
CA LEU A 161 37.05 -13.31 1.65
C LEU A 161 38.05 -13.84 2.69
N ALA A 162 37.53 -14.36 3.83
CA ALA A 162 38.37 -14.96 4.86
C ALA A 162 39.11 -16.19 4.31
N ILE A 163 38.44 -17.07 3.58
CA ILE A 163 39.01 -18.23 2.90
C ILE A 163 40.10 -17.79 1.92
N SER A 164 39.83 -16.82 1.03
CA SER A 164 40.80 -16.32 0.03
C SER A 164 42.06 -15.75 0.71
N ARG A 165 41.91 -15.03 1.84
CA ARG A 165 43.06 -14.53 2.60
C ARG A 165 43.88 -15.66 3.24
N GLN A 166 43.21 -16.68 3.79
CA GLN A 166 43.85 -17.83 4.35
C GLN A 166 44.63 -18.62 3.27
N GLN A 167 44.05 -18.78 2.06
CA GLN A 167 44.70 -19.42 0.90
C GLN A 167 46.00 -18.69 0.52
N ALA A 168 45.90 -17.35 0.36
CA ALA A 168 47.08 -16.53 0.04
C ALA A 168 48.16 -16.57 1.14
N ASP A 169 47.77 -16.62 2.43
CA ASP A 169 48.74 -16.75 3.56
C ASP A 169 49.49 -18.08 3.53
N VAL A 170 48.82 -19.17 3.18
CA VAL A 170 49.44 -20.49 2.99
C VAL A 170 50.46 -20.45 1.88
N ASP A 171 50.09 -19.90 0.71
CA ASP A 171 50.99 -19.80 -0.46
C ASP A 171 52.15 -18.84 -0.21
N LEU A 172 51.94 -17.74 0.50
CA LEU A 172 53.01 -16.82 0.90
C LEU A 172 54.04 -17.50 1.78
N LYS A 173 53.61 -18.27 2.78
CA LYS A 173 54.47 -19.02 3.67
C LYS A 173 55.34 -20.01 2.90
N GLN A 174 54.72 -20.74 1.95
CA GLN A 174 55.43 -21.71 1.13
C GLN A 174 56.39 -21.04 0.13
N LEU A 175 55.99 -19.91 -0.45
CA LEU A 175 56.85 -19.11 -1.35
C LEU A 175 58.08 -18.59 -0.63
N ASN A 176 57.90 -18.05 0.59
CA ASN A 176 59.01 -17.57 1.42
C ASN A 176 60.00 -18.70 1.77
N ARG A 177 59.48 -19.90 2.04
CA ARG A 177 60.30 -21.06 2.26
C ARG A 177 61.16 -21.45 1.03
N LEU A 178 60.55 -21.49 -0.15
CA LEU A 178 61.27 -21.77 -1.39
C LEU A 178 62.25 -20.67 -1.75
N ASP A 179 61.97 -19.41 -1.44
CA ASP A 179 62.89 -18.30 -1.66
C ASP A 179 64.17 -18.44 -0.82
N LEU A 180 64.07 -18.86 0.44
CA LEU A 180 65.21 -19.18 1.30
C LEU A 180 66.05 -20.32 0.71
N GLN A 181 65.41 -21.43 0.31
CA GLN A 181 66.07 -22.57 -0.32
C GLN A 181 66.79 -22.21 -1.64
N LYS A 182 66.19 -21.32 -2.43
CA LYS A 182 66.81 -20.78 -3.67
C LYS A 182 68.08 -19.98 -3.34
N GLN A 183 68.08 -19.16 -2.32
CA GLN A 183 69.22 -18.36 -1.85
C GLN A 183 70.40 -19.27 -1.42
N GLU A 184 70.07 -20.44 -0.88
CA GLU A 184 71.08 -21.48 -0.48
C GLU A 184 71.64 -22.28 -1.69
N GLY A 185 71.23 -21.96 -2.92
CA GLY A 185 71.82 -22.55 -4.13
C GLY A 185 71.13 -23.80 -4.67
N ALA A 186 69.92 -24.09 -4.28
CA ALA A 186 69.13 -25.23 -4.72
C ALA A 186 68.54 -24.99 -6.16
N LEU A 187 69.33 -25.16 -7.19
CA LEU A 187 68.97 -24.94 -8.62
C LEU A 187 67.76 -25.79 -9.13
N LEU A 188 67.57 -26.97 -8.55
CA LEU A 188 66.46 -27.91 -8.91
C LEU A 188 65.07 -27.40 -8.51
N LEU A 189 64.94 -26.32 -7.76
CA LEU A 189 63.66 -25.78 -7.25
C LEU A 189 63.21 -24.52 -7.96
N LEU A 190 63.85 -24.09 -9.05
CA LEU A 190 63.55 -22.81 -9.67
C LEU A 190 62.17 -22.81 -10.34
N SER A 191 61.73 -23.91 -10.98
CA SER A 191 60.37 -24.04 -11.52
C SER A 191 59.33 -24.00 -10.41
N ASN A 192 59.55 -24.77 -9.29
CA ASN A 192 58.63 -24.78 -8.14
C ASN A 192 58.43 -23.39 -7.55
N PHE A 193 59.49 -22.58 -7.46
CA PHE A 193 59.40 -21.19 -6.96
C PHE A 193 58.52 -20.32 -7.87
N TYR A 194 58.69 -20.38 -9.20
CA TYR A 194 57.92 -19.54 -10.11
C TYR A 194 56.48 -20.03 -10.24
N ASP A 195 56.19 -21.32 -10.15
CA ASP A 195 54.86 -21.88 -10.14
C ASP A 195 54.08 -21.39 -8.90
N LEU A 196 54.68 -21.46 -7.72
CA LEU A 196 54.05 -20.94 -6.49
C LEU A 196 53.92 -19.39 -6.52
N LYS A 197 54.89 -18.69 -7.09
CA LYS A 197 54.79 -17.24 -7.27
C LYS A 197 53.59 -16.84 -8.17
N GLY A 198 53.34 -17.61 -9.22
CA GLY A 198 52.20 -17.49 -10.09
C GLY A 198 50.89 -17.76 -9.34
N GLN A 199 50.85 -18.85 -8.55
CA GLN A 199 49.68 -19.21 -7.74
C GLN A 199 49.37 -18.13 -6.70
N TYR A 200 50.37 -17.64 -5.95
CA TYR A 200 50.19 -16.55 -4.98
C TYR A 200 49.68 -15.26 -5.65
N ALA A 201 50.16 -14.90 -6.86
CA ALA A 201 49.63 -13.76 -7.60
C ALA A 201 48.16 -13.96 -7.97
N GLY A 202 47.77 -15.18 -8.34
CA GLY A 202 46.38 -15.58 -8.55
C GLY A 202 45.52 -15.41 -7.29
N ASP A 203 46.03 -15.84 -6.14
CA ASP A 203 45.34 -15.71 -4.85
C ASP A 203 45.15 -14.23 -4.45
N LEU A 204 46.13 -13.37 -4.70
CA LEU A 204 45.95 -11.91 -4.51
C LEU A 204 44.83 -11.34 -5.39
N SER A 205 44.73 -11.80 -6.62
CA SER A 205 43.60 -11.42 -7.51
C SER A 205 42.24 -11.92 -6.98
N ASN A 206 42.22 -13.14 -6.43
CA ASN A 206 41.03 -13.71 -5.79
C ASN A 206 40.61 -12.89 -4.55
N ILE A 207 41.54 -12.37 -3.74
CA ILE A 207 41.26 -11.49 -2.60
C ILE A 207 40.60 -10.19 -3.09
N VAL A 208 41.10 -9.57 -4.17
CA VAL A 208 40.50 -8.36 -4.76
C VAL A 208 39.06 -8.64 -5.22
N THR A 209 38.85 -9.75 -5.91
CA THR A 209 37.52 -10.18 -6.38
C THR A 209 36.58 -10.45 -5.21
N ALA A 210 37.02 -11.19 -4.19
CA ALA A 210 36.21 -11.48 -3.00
C ALA A 210 35.87 -10.21 -2.20
N THR A 211 36.83 -9.25 -2.12
CA THR A 211 36.58 -7.93 -1.50
C THR A 211 35.51 -7.16 -2.24
N ASN A 212 35.60 -7.09 -3.57
CA ASN A 212 34.60 -6.40 -4.38
C ASN A 212 33.21 -7.08 -4.28
N ASN A 213 33.14 -8.41 -4.24
CA ASN A 213 31.90 -9.14 -4.06
C ASN A 213 31.28 -8.86 -2.69
N LEU A 214 32.07 -8.76 -1.62
CA LEU A 214 31.61 -8.41 -0.29
C LEU A 214 31.03 -6.98 -0.26
N GLU A 215 31.74 -6.01 -0.83
CA GLU A 215 31.26 -4.63 -0.85
C GLU A 215 29.98 -4.51 -1.70
N SER A 216 29.90 -5.21 -2.84
CA SER A 216 28.69 -5.27 -3.66
C SER A 216 27.49 -5.91 -2.92
N ALA A 217 27.71 -6.98 -2.18
CA ALA A 217 26.67 -7.62 -1.36
C ALA A 217 26.18 -6.68 -0.25
N LYS A 218 27.08 -5.93 0.40
CA LYS A 218 26.72 -4.91 1.39
C LYS A 218 25.88 -3.80 0.75
N VAL A 219 26.30 -3.26 -0.41
CA VAL A 219 25.51 -2.23 -1.13
C VAL A 219 24.11 -2.73 -1.44
N ASN A 220 23.96 -3.97 -1.91
CA ASN A 220 22.64 -4.56 -2.19
C ASN A 220 21.77 -4.67 -0.93
N LEU A 221 22.35 -5.07 0.20
CA LEU A 221 21.65 -5.09 1.49
C LEU A 221 21.18 -3.69 1.87
N PHE A 222 22.06 -2.69 1.83
CA PHE A 222 21.71 -1.30 2.16
C PHE A 222 20.64 -0.70 1.25
N GLN A 223 20.64 -1.09 -0.02
CA GLN A 223 19.57 -0.72 -0.97
C GLN A 223 18.21 -1.29 -0.53
N LEU A 224 18.17 -2.55 -0.08
CA LEU A 224 16.93 -3.14 0.46
C LEU A 224 16.46 -2.48 1.76
N LEU A 225 17.42 -2.06 2.61
CA LEU A 225 17.13 -1.30 3.84
C LEU A 225 16.68 0.13 3.56
N ASN A 226 16.89 0.62 2.33
CA ASN A 226 16.63 2.00 1.91
C ASN A 226 17.32 3.04 2.81
N ILE A 227 18.60 2.78 3.13
CA ILE A 227 19.47 3.67 3.91
C ILE A 227 20.80 3.90 3.18
N PRO A 228 21.50 5.01 3.45
CA PRO A 228 22.80 5.30 2.86
C PRO A 228 23.81 4.19 3.18
N TYR A 229 24.63 3.81 2.18
CA TYR A 229 25.68 2.79 2.33
C TYR A 229 26.72 3.21 3.37
N LYS A 230 27.14 2.25 4.21
CA LYS A 230 28.22 2.39 5.18
C LYS A 230 29.17 1.19 5.09
N LYS A 231 30.46 1.46 4.84
CA LYS A 231 31.48 0.43 4.59
C LYS A 231 31.78 -0.41 5.82
N ASP A 232 31.86 0.21 7.01
CA ASP A 232 32.42 -0.39 8.23
C ASP A 232 31.39 -1.14 9.08
N ILE A 233 30.34 -1.66 8.45
CA ILE A 233 29.32 -2.44 9.14
C ILE A 233 29.73 -3.91 9.24
N GLN A 234 29.52 -4.46 10.43
CA GLN A 234 29.64 -5.89 10.70
C GLN A 234 28.25 -6.49 10.87
N LEU A 235 28.04 -7.68 10.32
CA LEU A 235 26.82 -8.45 10.50
C LEU A 235 27.06 -9.54 11.54
N GLU A 236 26.05 -9.78 12.37
CA GLU A 236 26.07 -10.91 13.30
C GLU A 236 26.03 -12.24 12.55
N LYS A 237 26.90 -13.18 12.93
CA LYS A 237 26.88 -14.52 12.34
C LYS A 237 25.65 -15.29 12.82
N ILE A 238 24.89 -15.84 11.87
CA ILE A 238 23.74 -16.69 12.18
C ILE A 238 24.28 -18.06 12.62
N LEU A 239 24.10 -18.37 13.89
CA LEU A 239 24.34 -19.71 14.43
C LEU A 239 23.09 -20.55 14.11
N LEU A 240 23.20 -21.44 13.16
CA LEU A 240 22.12 -22.39 12.86
C LEU A 240 22.51 -23.77 13.40
N ASP A 241 21.56 -24.37 14.05
CA ASP A 241 21.57 -25.80 14.29
C ASP A 241 21.39 -26.52 12.95
N LEU A 242 22.49 -26.96 12.35
CA LEU A 242 22.53 -27.64 11.06
C LEU A 242 22.06 -29.11 11.16
N GLN A 243 21.18 -29.40 12.11
CA GLN A 243 20.62 -30.76 12.26
C GLN A 243 19.74 -31.10 11.07
N ALA A 244 19.77 -32.37 10.69
CA ALA A 244 18.86 -32.88 9.67
C ALA A 244 17.42 -32.61 10.08
N GLN A 245 16.65 -31.99 9.19
CA GLN A 245 15.25 -31.77 9.43
C GLN A 245 14.54 -33.12 9.65
N ASP A 246 13.61 -33.12 10.58
CA ASP A 246 12.83 -34.29 10.97
C ASP A 246 12.24 -34.98 9.72
N SER A 247 12.60 -36.22 9.46
CA SER A 247 12.21 -37.01 8.29
C SER A 247 10.69 -37.25 8.19
N THR A 248 9.92 -36.78 9.19
CA THR A 248 8.44 -36.90 9.24
C THR A 248 7.72 -35.78 8.51
N ILE A 249 8.42 -34.72 8.07
CA ILE A 249 7.82 -33.57 7.41
C ILE A 249 7.64 -33.86 5.91
N SER A 250 6.41 -33.87 5.42
CA SER A 250 6.10 -34.00 3.99
C SER A 250 5.68 -32.64 3.39
N SER A 251 5.97 -32.44 2.09
CA SER A 251 5.53 -31.23 1.35
C SER A 251 4.02 -31.02 1.42
N GLY A 252 3.22 -32.11 1.46
CA GLY A 252 1.77 -32.05 1.62
C GLY A 252 1.33 -31.42 2.94
N ASN A 253 1.98 -31.74 4.07
CA ASN A 253 1.66 -31.17 5.37
C ASN A 253 2.03 -29.66 5.42
N ILE A 254 3.16 -29.31 4.81
CA ILE A 254 3.60 -27.90 4.69
C ILE A 254 2.59 -27.11 3.87
N TYR A 255 2.13 -27.65 2.73
CA TYR A 255 1.12 -27.01 1.89
C TYR A 255 -0.19 -26.77 2.65
N GLN A 256 -0.69 -27.76 3.41
CA GLN A 256 -1.90 -27.59 4.22
C GLN A 256 -1.75 -26.49 5.29
N THR A 257 -0.57 -26.42 5.92
CA THR A 257 -0.28 -25.36 6.86
C THR A 257 -0.23 -24.00 6.17
N ALA A 258 0.44 -23.90 5.03
CA ALA A 258 0.57 -22.69 4.23
C ALA A 258 -0.80 -22.16 3.75
N LEU A 259 -1.73 -23.04 3.35
CA LEU A 259 -3.11 -22.66 2.97
C LEU A 259 -3.85 -21.93 4.10
N ASN A 260 -3.58 -22.29 5.36
CA ASN A 260 -4.27 -21.71 6.51
C ASN A 260 -3.56 -20.48 7.10
N THR A 261 -2.25 -20.37 6.91
CA THR A 261 -1.43 -19.35 7.59
C THR A 261 -1.10 -18.16 6.69
N LEU A 262 -0.79 -18.41 5.40
CA LEU A 262 -0.22 -17.37 4.53
C LEU A 262 -1.18 -16.22 4.23
N PRO A 263 -0.69 -14.98 4.34
CA PRO A 263 -1.47 -13.78 4.06
C PRO A 263 -1.98 -13.72 2.61
N SER A 264 -1.22 -14.19 1.63
CA SER A 264 -1.61 -14.22 0.22
C SER A 264 -2.89 -15.03 -0.03
N ILE A 265 -3.04 -16.18 0.62
CA ILE A 265 -4.25 -17.01 0.51
C ILE A 265 -5.43 -16.36 1.22
N LYS A 266 -5.21 -15.83 2.44
CA LYS A 266 -6.25 -15.09 3.18
C LYS A 266 -6.76 -13.88 2.39
N SER A 267 -5.84 -13.18 1.71
CA SER A 267 -6.20 -12.02 0.87
C SER A 267 -7.14 -12.41 -0.27
N VAL A 268 -6.79 -13.43 -1.07
CA VAL A 268 -7.64 -13.82 -2.22
C VAL A 268 -8.99 -14.36 -1.77
N ASP A 269 -9.07 -15.05 -0.62
CA ASP A 269 -10.34 -15.53 -0.05
C ASP A 269 -11.23 -14.37 0.43
N LEU A 270 -10.63 -13.32 1.02
CA LEU A 270 -11.34 -12.10 1.40
C LEU A 270 -11.81 -11.30 0.18
N LYS A 271 -11.01 -11.25 -0.90
CA LYS A 271 -11.40 -10.64 -2.18
C LYS A 271 -12.60 -11.35 -2.80
N ILE A 272 -12.66 -12.69 -2.76
CA ILE A 272 -13.84 -13.44 -3.20
C ILE A 272 -15.08 -13.02 -2.39
N LYS A 273 -14.98 -12.94 -1.05
CA LYS A 273 -16.08 -12.49 -0.18
C LYS A 273 -16.52 -11.05 -0.52
N ALA A 274 -15.58 -10.16 -0.81
CA ALA A 274 -15.88 -8.80 -1.25
C ALA A 274 -16.68 -8.80 -2.57
N TYR A 275 -16.25 -9.56 -3.58
CA TYR A 275 -16.94 -9.65 -4.86
C TYR A 275 -18.31 -10.36 -4.76
N GLN A 276 -18.48 -11.35 -3.86
CA GLN A 276 -19.79 -11.92 -3.55
C GLN A 276 -20.75 -10.83 -3.03
N LYS A 277 -20.28 -9.94 -2.15
CA LYS A 277 -21.08 -8.78 -1.68
C LYS A 277 -21.33 -7.78 -2.78
N ALA A 278 -20.38 -7.52 -3.68
CA ALA A 278 -20.58 -6.67 -4.85
C ALA A 278 -21.72 -7.17 -5.76
N VAL A 279 -21.86 -8.49 -5.94
CA VAL A 279 -23.01 -9.06 -6.66
C VAL A 279 -24.31 -8.75 -5.94
N LEU A 280 -24.34 -8.81 -4.59
CA LEU A 280 -25.55 -8.49 -3.82
C LEU A 280 -25.88 -7.00 -3.84
N VAL A 281 -24.86 -6.11 -3.82
CA VAL A 281 -25.04 -4.66 -4.02
C VAL A 281 -25.74 -4.39 -5.36
N ASN A 282 -25.24 -5.00 -6.44
CA ASN A 282 -25.83 -4.80 -7.77
C ASN A 282 -27.24 -5.42 -7.87
N ARG A 283 -27.50 -6.57 -7.22
CA ARG A 283 -28.87 -7.15 -7.15
C ARG A 283 -29.83 -6.26 -6.37
N GLY A 284 -29.36 -5.52 -5.37
CA GLY A 284 -30.15 -4.56 -4.60
C GLY A 284 -30.84 -3.52 -5.47
N GLN A 285 -30.26 -3.18 -6.63
CA GLN A 285 -30.82 -2.22 -7.58
C GLN A 285 -32.12 -2.68 -8.28
N TYR A 286 -32.53 -3.94 -8.12
CA TYR A 286 -33.84 -4.41 -8.57
C TYR A 286 -34.97 -4.02 -7.62
N TYR A 287 -34.65 -3.71 -6.36
CA TYR A 287 -35.64 -3.41 -5.34
C TYR A 287 -35.98 -1.91 -5.30
N PRO A 288 -37.17 -1.56 -4.78
CA PRO A 288 -37.53 -0.17 -4.56
C PRO A 288 -36.55 0.55 -3.64
N THR A 289 -36.41 1.87 -3.86
CA THR A 289 -35.67 2.77 -2.95
C THR A 289 -36.67 3.65 -2.22
N LEU A 290 -36.64 3.65 -0.90
CA LEU A 290 -37.41 4.51 -0.01
C LEU A 290 -36.48 5.56 0.61
N SER A 291 -36.78 6.82 0.42
CA SER A 291 -36.00 7.94 0.94
C SER A 291 -36.90 8.90 1.74
N LEU A 292 -36.38 9.42 2.83
CA LEU A 292 -36.91 10.57 3.54
C LEU A 292 -36.23 11.83 3.01
N TYR A 293 -37.01 12.86 2.69
CA TYR A 293 -36.48 14.15 2.28
C TYR A 293 -37.13 15.29 3.08
N GLY A 294 -36.38 16.37 3.22
CA GLY A 294 -36.88 17.62 3.81
C GLY A 294 -36.19 18.80 3.15
N SER A 295 -36.93 19.90 2.98
CA SER A 295 -36.33 21.15 2.52
C SER A 295 -36.95 22.36 3.20
N VAL A 296 -36.12 23.39 3.36
CA VAL A 296 -36.53 24.74 3.72
C VAL A 296 -36.02 25.66 2.63
N SER A 297 -36.90 26.41 2.02
CA SER A 297 -36.54 27.34 0.92
C SER A 297 -37.18 28.70 1.13
N SER A 298 -36.58 29.71 0.53
CA SER A 298 -37.12 31.05 0.45
C SER A 298 -36.70 31.72 -0.87
N ASN A 299 -37.56 32.63 -1.36
CA ASN A 299 -37.35 33.36 -2.60
C ASN A 299 -37.32 34.86 -2.32
N TYR A 300 -36.53 35.57 -3.13
CA TYR A 300 -36.41 37.01 -3.13
C TYR A 300 -36.71 37.60 -4.54
N SER A 301 -37.37 38.74 -4.59
CA SER A 301 -37.46 39.57 -5.79
C SER A 301 -37.34 41.05 -5.43
N ASN A 302 -36.60 41.82 -6.25
CA ASN A 302 -36.49 43.27 -6.11
C ASN A 302 -37.80 44.01 -6.48
N LEU A 303 -38.76 43.29 -7.07
CA LEU A 303 -40.07 43.80 -7.48
C LEU A 303 -41.15 43.46 -6.45
N ALA A 304 -40.83 42.72 -5.39
CA ALA A 304 -41.83 42.40 -4.36
C ALA A 304 -42.21 43.67 -3.58
N THR A 305 -43.51 43.88 -3.47
CA THR A 305 -44.10 45.03 -2.76
C THR A 305 -45.12 44.54 -1.72
N THR A 306 -45.24 45.30 -0.66
CA THR A 306 -46.28 45.12 0.36
C THR A 306 -47.21 46.33 0.33
N THR A 307 -48.52 46.03 0.25
CA THR A 307 -49.55 47.08 0.33
C THR A 307 -49.97 47.18 1.78
N VAL A 308 -49.80 48.36 2.34
CA VAL A 308 -50.29 48.70 3.70
C VAL A 308 -51.56 49.54 3.55
N PHE A 309 -52.64 49.02 4.06
CA PHE A 309 -53.92 49.72 4.08
C PHE A 309 -53.98 50.67 5.31
N GLY A 310 -54.19 51.92 5.03
CA GLY A 310 -54.46 52.93 6.05
C GLY A 310 -55.89 52.87 6.62
N PRO A 311 -56.20 53.76 7.58
CA PRO A 311 -57.55 53.84 8.10
C PRO A 311 -58.56 54.16 6.99
N THR A 312 -59.77 53.61 7.18
CA THR A 312 -60.88 53.88 6.26
C THR A 312 -61.36 55.30 6.52
N ALA A 313 -61.50 56.11 5.47
CA ALA A 313 -62.02 57.45 5.53
C ALA A 313 -63.08 57.67 4.36
N PRO A 314 -64.11 58.51 4.57
CA PRO A 314 -64.98 58.87 3.48
C PRO A 314 -64.22 59.62 2.39
N GLY A 315 -64.23 59.10 1.17
CA GLY A 315 -63.59 59.70 0.02
C GLY A 315 -64.63 59.80 -1.14
N THR A 316 -64.45 60.76 -2.07
CA THR A 316 -65.33 60.91 -3.19
C THR A 316 -65.17 59.75 -4.18
N THR A 317 -66.25 59.18 -4.67
CA THR A 317 -66.19 58.10 -5.68
C THR A 317 -65.84 58.60 -7.08
N GLY A 318 -65.88 59.93 -7.26
CA GLY A 318 -65.83 60.55 -8.59
C GLY A 318 -67.21 60.54 -9.33
N GLU A 319 -68.22 59.95 -8.72
CA GLU A 319 -69.55 59.96 -9.15
C GLU A 319 -70.36 61.08 -8.44
N TYR A 320 -71.38 61.60 -9.09
CA TYR A 320 -72.25 62.60 -8.50
C TYR A 320 -73.71 62.25 -8.74
N VAL A 321 -74.62 62.74 -7.85
CA VAL A 321 -76.04 62.63 -7.98
C VAL A 321 -76.60 64.07 -8.17
N THR A 322 -77.31 64.31 -9.25
CA THR A 322 -77.93 65.63 -9.52
C THR A 322 -79.30 65.70 -8.86
N ILE A 323 -79.48 66.64 -7.89
CA ILE A 323 -80.71 66.88 -7.20
C ILE A 323 -81.06 68.37 -7.41
N ASN A 324 -82.21 68.66 -8.02
CA ASN A 324 -82.71 70.02 -8.34
C ASN A 324 -81.69 70.85 -9.15
N GLY A 325 -80.97 70.22 -10.10
CA GLY A 325 -79.98 70.91 -10.96
C GLY A 325 -78.62 71.13 -10.30
N THR A 326 -78.37 70.67 -9.05
CA THR A 326 -77.09 70.76 -8.35
C THR A 326 -76.47 69.38 -8.21
N ASN A 327 -75.20 69.23 -8.54
CA ASN A 327 -74.43 67.98 -8.42
C ASN A 327 -73.90 67.85 -7.02
N TYR A 328 -74.16 66.69 -6.38
CA TYR A 328 -73.65 66.30 -5.10
C TYR A 328 -72.74 65.11 -5.27
N ASP A 329 -71.47 65.21 -4.80
CA ASP A 329 -70.51 64.10 -4.86
C ASP A 329 -70.94 62.92 -3.99
N VAL A 330 -70.82 61.74 -4.56
CA VAL A 330 -71.03 60.47 -3.81
C VAL A 330 -69.77 60.11 -3.05
N PHE A 331 -69.92 59.91 -1.75
CA PHE A 331 -68.86 59.50 -0.84
C PHE A 331 -68.98 58.00 -0.54
N ALA A 332 -67.89 57.26 -0.65
CA ALA A 332 -67.75 55.88 -0.18
C ALA A 332 -66.59 55.77 0.81
N GLN A 333 -66.66 54.78 1.65
CA GLN A 333 -65.53 54.45 2.52
C GLN A 333 -64.35 53.97 1.69
N GLN A 334 -63.30 54.79 1.58
CA GLN A 334 -62.09 54.46 0.84
C GLN A 334 -60.97 54.23 1.81
N ARG A 335 -60.13 53.20 1.48
CA ARG A 335 -58.88 52.96 2.24
C ARG A 335 -57.72 53.54 1.44
N SER A 336 -56.89 54.30 2.10
CA SER A 336 -55.58 54.69 1.51
C SER A 336 -54.70 53.46 1.39
N GLU A 337 -54.09 53.30 0.24
CA GLU A 337 -53.14 52.22 0.01
C GLU A 337 -51.73 52.81 -0.13
N THR A 338 -50.81 52.33 0.68
CA THR A 338 -49.39 52.65 0.53
C THR A 338 -48.63 51.42 0.07
N ILE A 339 -48.11 51.48 -1.15
CA ILE A 339 -47.29 50.41 -1.73
C ILE A 339 -45.83 50.71 -1.40
N SER A 340 -45.17 49.80 -0.69
CA SER A 340 -43.76 49.92 -0.34
C SER A 340 -42.99 48.65 -0.80
N LYS A 341 -41.68 48.80 -1.13
CA LYS A 341 -40.86 47.64 -1.46
C LYS A 341 -40.63 46.81 -0.21
N THR A 342 -40.86 45.50 -0.34
CA THR A 342 -40.61 44.54 0.76
C THR A 342 -39.10 44.33 0.91
N SER A 343 -38.56 44.45 2.14
CA SER A 343 -37.14 44.25 2.40
C SER A 343 -36.72 42.80 2.11
N PHE A 344 -35.42 42.59 1.88
CA PHE A 344 -34.85 41.24 1.72
C PHE A 344 -35.18 40.36 2.92
N GLY A 345 -35.01 40.89 4.16
CA GLY A 345 -35.21 40.14 5.39
C GLY A 345 -36.67 39.70 5.56
N ASP A 346 -37.63 40.64 5.24
CA ASP A 346 -39.06 40.33 5.30
C ASP A 346 -39.45 39.29 4.26
N GLN A 347 -38.93 39.41 3.02
CA GLN A 347 -39.19 38.42 1.99
C GLN A 347 -38.60 37.07 2.36
N PHE A 348 -37.36 37.02 2.89
CA PHE A 348 -36.71 35.78 3.33
C PHE A 348 -37.52 35.04 4.39
N ASN A 349 -38.12 35.79 5.34
CA ASN A 349 -38.93 35.22 6.40
C ASN A 349 -40.35 34.85 5.90
N ASN A 350 -41.00 35.74 5.14
CA ASN A 350 -42.37 35.58 4.71
C ASN A 350 -42.56 34.54 3.61
N ASN A 351 -41.52 34.38 2.72
CA ASN A 351 -41.54 33.43 1.62
C ASN A 351 -40.94 32.06 2.04
N ARG A 352 -40.71 31.84 3.34
CA ARG A 352 -40.19 30.57 3.83
C ARG A 352 -41.20 29.45 3.60
N TYR A 353 -40.76 28.46 2.83
CA TYR A 353 -41.52 27.26 2.53
C TYR A 353 -40.78 26.07 3.10
N THR A 354 -41.45 25.24 3.88
CA THR A 354 -40.89 24.03 4.47
C THR A 354 -41.70 22.83 4.00
N GLN A 355 -40.98 21.82 3.52
CA GLN A 355 -41.60 20.55 3.14
C GLN A 355 -40.76 19.37 3.70
N PHE A 356 -41.43 18.29 3.99
CA PHE A 356 -40.82 16.99 4.28
C PHE A 356 -41.73 15.88 3.74
N GLY A 357 -41.14 14.74 3.41
CA GLY A 357 -41.91 13.65 2.85
C GLY A 357 -41.11 12.40 2.62
N LEU A 358 -41.80 11.35 2.23
CA LEU A 358 -41.22 10.09 1.80
C LEU A 358 -41.30 10.00 0.27
N SER A 359 -40.23 9.53 -0.35
CA SER A 359 -40.16 9.23 -1.77
C SER A 359 -39.93 7.74 -1.96
N LEU A 360 -40.82 7.07 -2.69
CA LEU A 360 -40.67 5.68 -3.08
C LEU A 360 -40.40 5.61 -4.58
N GLN A 361 -39.25 5.13 -4.98
CA GLN A 361 -38.85 4.90 -6.37
C GLN A 361 -38.80 3.42 -6.67
N VAL A 362 -39.65 2.94 -7.58
CA VAL A 362 -39.72 1.54 -8.03
C VAL A 362 -39.16 1.44 -9.45
N PRO A 363 -38.02 0.75 -9.66
CA PRO A 363 -37.46 0.59 -11.01
C PRO A 363 -38.25 -0.46 -11.79
N ILE A 364 -39.05 -0.04 -12.79
CA ILE A 364 -39.86 -0.94 -13.64
C ILE A 364 -39.04 -1.34 -14.88
N LEU A 365 -38.52 -0.37 -15.62
CA LEU A 365 -37.67 -0.58 -16.80
C LEU A 365 -36.51 0.41 -16.81
N ASN A 366 -35.28 -0.10 -16.95
CA ASN A 366 -34.05 0.70 -16.89
C ASN A 366 -33.02 0.29 -17.97
N TYR A 367 -33.50 0.05 -19.19
CA TYR A 367 -32.67 -0.39 -20.33
C TYR A 367 -31.82 -1.63 -20.04
N PHE A 368 -32.30 -2.55 -19.20
CA PHE A 368 -31.58 -3.73 -18.71
C PHE A 368 -30.27 -3.42 -17.96
N ARG A 369 -30.03 -2.18 -17.57
CA ARG A 369 -28.79 -1.74 -16.91
C ARG A 369 -28.51 -2.58 -15.66
N VAL A 370 -29.47 -2.79 -14.79
CA VAL A 370 -29.28 -3.59 -13.56
C VAL A 370 -28.95 -5.05 -13.88
N ARG A 371 -29.63 -5.64 -14.87
CA ARG A 371 -29.31 -7.00 -15.34
C ARG A 371 -27.86 -7.12 -15.80
N ASN A 372 -27.38 -6.14 -16.57
CA ASN A 372 -26.01 -6.13 -17.07
C ASN A 372 -25.00 -5.88 -15.96
N ASN A 373 -25.28 -4.99 -15.00
CA ASN A 373 -24.45 -4.76 -13.83
C ASN A 373 -24.29 -6.04 -12.98
N VAL A 374 -25.39 -6.77 -12.74
CA VAL A 374 -25.35 -8.05 -12.02
C VAL A 374 -24.55 -9.10 -12.81
N LYS A 375 -24.72 -9.16 -14.15
CA LYS A 375 -23.96 -10.07 -15.00
C LYS A 375 -22.46 -9.74 -14.93
N GLN A 376 -22.09 -8.47 -15.04
CA GLN A 376 -20.70 -8.01 -14.92
C GLN A 376 -20.11 -8.34 -13.55
N ALA A 377 -20.83 -8.06 -12.46
CA ALA A 377 -20.40 -8.39 -11.11
C ALA A 377 -20.18 -9.92 -10.91
N LYS A 378 -21.02 -10.76 -11.50
CA LYS A 378 -20.82 -12.22 -11.49
C LYS A 378 -19.58 -12.66 -12.27
N LEU A 379 -19.30 -12.04 -13.43
CA LEU A 379 -18.08 -12.34 -14.20
C LEU A 379 -16.83 -11.92 -13.42
N THR A 380 -16.86 -10.76 -12.75
CA THR A 380 -15.78 -10.31 -11.89
C THR A 380 -15.56 -11.27 -10.69
N LEU A 381 -16.64 -11.75 -10.06
CA LEU A 381 -16.55 -12.77 -9.01
C LEU A 381 -15.91 -14.05 -9.54
N LYS A 382 -16.36 -14.55 -10.69
CA LYS A 382 -15.80 -15.77 -11.29
C LYS A 382 -14.33 -15.61 -11.64
N ASN A 383 -13.91 -14.44 -12.13
CA ASN A 383 -12.50 -14.14 -12.35
C ASN A 383 -11.69 -14.18 -11.05
N ALA A 384 -12.22 -13.62 -9.95
CA ALA A 384 -11.57 -13.68 -8.64
C ALA A 384 -11.43 -15.12 -8.11
N GLU A 385 -12.41 -15.98 -8.36
CA GLU A 385 -12.33 -17.42 -8.04
C GLU A 385 -11.21 -18.11 -8.82
N TYR A 386 -11.05 -17.81 -10.12
CA TYR A 386 -9.95 -18.34 -10.92
C TYR A 386 -8.58 -17.83 -10.44
N VAL A 387 -8.48 -16.54 -10.08
CA VAL A 387 -7.25 -15.97 -9.50
C VAL A 387 -6.90 -16.69 -8.19
N ALA A 388 -7.87 -16.94 -7.31
CA ALA A 388 -7.64 -17.67 -6.06
C ALA A 388 -7.20 -19.12 -6.31
N ASN A 389 -7.80 -19.81 -7.27
CA ASN A 389 -7.40 -21.17 -7.63
C ASN A 389 -5.98 -21.20 -8.21
N SER A 390 -5.64 -20.24 -9.09
CA SER A 390 -4.28 -20.08 -9.62
C SER A 390 -3.27 -19.82 -8.50
N THR A 391 -3.61 -18.95 -7.54
CA THR A 391 -2.74 -18.64 -6.39
C THR A 391 -2.47 -19.89 -5.55
N ARG A 392 -3.49 -20.75 -5.32
CA ARG A 392 -3.32 -22.01 -4.61
C ARG A 392 -2.45 -23.01 -5.36
N LEU A 393 -2.61 -23.12 -6.69
CA LEU A 393 -1.76 -23.99 -7.52
C LEU A 393 -0.31 -23.53 -7.50
N VAL A 394 -0.06 -22.22 -7.67
CA VAL A 394 1.29 -21.64 -7.58
C VAL A 394 1.89 -21.88 -6.20
N LEU A 395 1.11 -21.71 -5.12
CA LEU A 395 1.58 -22.02 -3.76
C LEU A 395 1.98 -23.49 -3.64
N GLN A 396 1.18 -24.43 -4.16
CA GLN A 396 1.49 -25.86 -4.10
C GLN A 396 2.83 -26.15 -4.81
N GLN A 397 3.03 -25.60 -6.01
CA GLN A 397 4.28 -25.73 -6.77
C GLN A 397 5.47 -25.13 -6.01
N ASN A 398 5.30 -23.95 -5.45
CA ASN A 398 6.37 -23.26 -4.70
C ASN A 398 6.76 -24.03 -3.42
N VAL A 399 5.79 -24.61 -2.71
CA VAL A 399 6.06 -25.44 -1.52
C VAL A 399 6.80 -26.72 -1.92
N GLU A 400 6.37 -27.37 -3.00
CA GLU A 400 7.05 -28.58 -3.49
C GLU A 400 8.50 -28.27 -3.91
N LEU A 401 8.71 -27.20 -4.69
CA LEU A 401 10.05 -26.74 -5.08
C LEU A 401 10.91 -26.36 -3.88
N ALA A 402 10.34 -25.66 -2.90
CA ALA A 402 11.08 -25.29 -1.69
C ALA A 402 11.51 -26.53 -0.90
N PHE A 403 10.64 -27.54 -0.79
CA PHE A 403 10.94 -28.80 -0.11
C PHE A 403 12.04 -29.57 -0.83
N GLN A 404 11.95 -29.76 -2.15
CA GLN A 404 12.97 -30.44 -2.94
C GLN A 404 14.31 -29.69 -2.92
N ASN A 405 14.29 -28.36 -3.04
CA ASN A 405 15.49 -27.54 -2.96
C ASN A 405 16.18 -27.64 -1.59
N MET A 406 15.42 -27.74 -0.52
CA MET A 406 15.98 -27.90 0.82
C MET A 406 16.66 -29.27 0.96
N ILE A 407 16.01 -30.37 0.52
CA ILE A 407 16.61 -31.71 0.54
C ILE A 407 17.92 -31.75 -0.27
N ALA A 408 17.87 -31.19 -1.47
CA ALA A 408 19.06 -31.13 -2.34
C ALA A 408 20.21 -30.31 -1.71
N ALA A 409 19.88 -29.14 -1.10
CA ALA A 409 20.87 -28.30 -0.44
C ALA A 409 21.48 -28.99 0.78
N TYR A 410 20.70 -29.74 1.57
CA TYR A 410 21.22 -30.55 2.68
C TYR A 410 22.17 -31.63 2.20
N GLY A 411 21.79 -32.39 1.15
CA GLY A 411 22.62 -33.43 0.56
C GLY A 411 23.94 -32.88 0.03
N GLN A 412 23.89 -31.73 -0.68
CA GLN A 412 25.09 -31.04 -1.16
C GLN A 412 26.00 -30.58 -0.01
N TYR A 413 25.43 -29.93 1.00
CA TYR A 413 26.16 -29.47 2.16
C TYR A 413 26.91 -30.64 2.85
N LYS A 414 26.20 -31.76 3.11
CA LYS A 414 26.80 -32.97 3.70
C LYS A 414 27.94 -33.52 2.83
N SER A 415 27.74 -33.64 1.52
CA SER A 415 28.76 -34.12 0.59
C SER A 415 30.02 -33.23 0.57
N TYR A 416 29.83 -31.90 0.68
CA TYR A 416 30.99 -30.99 0.76
C TYR A 416 31.71 -31.04 2.09
N VAL A 417 31.02 -31.33 3.22
CA VAL A 417 31.68 -31.61 4.52
C VAL A 417 32.62 -32.81 4.37
N ASP A 418 32.13 -33.91 3.80
CA ASP A 418 32.94 -35.11 3.58
C ASP A 418 34.11 -34.86 2.60
N GLN A 419 33.86 -34.08 1.55
CA GLN A 419 34.86 -33.70 0.54
C GLN A 419 36.01 -32.85 1.15
N VAL A 420 35.64 -31.85 1.96
CA VAL A 420 36.63 -31.01 2.66
C VAL A 420 37.49 -31.88 3.60
N ALA A 421 36.90 -32.79 4.38
CA ALA A 421 37.63 -33.70 5.25
C ALA A 421 38.64 -34.56 4.46
N ALA A 422 38.23 -35.13 3.33
CA ALA A 422 39.10 -35.96 2.50
C ALA A 422 40.22 -35.15 1.84
N TYR A 423 39.92 -33.99 1.24
CA TYR A 423 40.92 -33.15 0.58
C TYR A 423 41.85 -32.45 1.59
N ALA A 424 41.41 -32.14 2.80
CA ALA A 424 42.28 -31.61 3.84
C ALA A 424 43.39 -32.61 4.23
N GLU A 425 43.04 -33.89 4.37
CA GLU A 425 44.04 -34.93 4.66
C GLU A 425 44.96 -35.21 3.48
N SER A 426 44.40 -35.21 2.25
CA SER A 426 45.20 -35.33 1.01
C SER A 426 46.21 -34.19 0.87
N PHE A 427 45.77 -32.95 1.10
CA PHE A 427 46.61 -31.75 1.03
C PHE A 427 47.71 -31.80 2.14
N ARG A 428 47.32 -32.08 3.38
CA ARG A 428 48.29 -32.24 4.49
C ARG A 428 49.40 -33.23 4.16
N THR A 429 49.06 -34.40 3.63
CA THR A 429 50.03 -35.41 3.24
C THR A 429 50.90 -34.94 2.08
N THR A 430 50.30 -34.29 1.08
CA THR A 430 51.01 -33.76 -0.10
C THR A 430 51.95 -32.62 0.30
N GLU A 431 51.54 -31.73 1.21
CA GLU A 431 52.37 -30.65 1.74
C GLU A 431 53.64 -31.18 2.44
N ILE A 432 53.47 -32.20 3.27
CA ILE A 432 54.63 -32.87 3.91
C ILE A 432 55.59 -33.41 2.85
N ARG A 433 55.09 -34.18 1.86
CA ARG A 433 55.92 -34.77 0.78
C ARG A 433 56.60 -33.71 -0.08
N PHE A 434 55.93 -32.59 -0.32
CA PHE A 434 56.50 -31.46 -1.07
C PHE A 434 57.61 -30.78 -0.24
N ASN A 435 57.39 -30.65 1.06
CA ASN A 435 58.36 -30.08 1.97
C ASN A 435 59.63 -30.94 2.09
N GLU A 436 59.50 -32.27 1.97
CA GLU A 436 60.62 -33.22 1.96
C GLU A 436 61.22 -33.40 0.55
N GLY A 437 60.76 -32.65 -0.45
CA GLY A 437 61.25 -32.76 -1.83
C GLY A 437 60.87 -34.04 -2.58
N VAL A 438 59.89 -34.81 -2.10
CA VAL A 438 59.42 -36.08 -2.68
C VAL A 438 58.48 -35.88 -3.86
N VAL A 439 57.77 -34.75 -3.91
CA VAL A 439 56.86 -34.38 -5.03
C VAL A 439 57.16 -32.98 -5.53
N ASN A 440 56.78 -32.69 -6.77
CA ASN A 440 56.99 -31.40 -7.42
C ASN A 440 55.84 -30.41 -7.08
N SER A 441 56.04 -29.14 -7.50
CA SER A 441 55.07 -28.05 -7.32
C SER A 441 53.70 -28.31 -7.95
N ASP A 442 53.69 -29.01 -9.10
CA ASP A 442 52.43 -29.36 -9.80
C ASP A 442 51.49 -30.22 -8.94
N VAL A 443 52.04 -31.26 -8.26
CA VAL A 443 51.27 -32.12 -7.35
C VAL A 443 50.76 -31.33 -6.14
N TYR A 444 51.62 -30.45 -5.56
CA TYR A 444 51.24 -29.58 -4.46
C TYR A 444 50.11 -28.63 -4.86
N VAL A 445 50.26 -27.91 -5.97
CA VAL A 445 49.28 -26.95 -6.47
C VAL A 445 47.92 -27.62 -6.79
N ILE A 446 47.93 -28.83 -7.36
CA ILE A 446 46.71 -29.60 -7.61
C ILE A 446 46.01 -29.94 -6.30
N ALA A 447 46.71 -30.47 -5.31
CA ALA A 447 46.16 -30.84 -4.00
C ALA A 447 45.61 -29.61 -3.28
N LYS A 448 46.33 -28.48 -3.32
CA LYS A 448 45.90 -27.21 -2.76
C LYS A 448 44.63 -26.69 -3.46
N ASN A 449 44.60 -26.63 -4.77
CA ASN A 449 43.41 -26.16 -5.51
C ASN A 449 42.19 -27.04 -5.23
N ASN A 450 42.35 -28.34 -4.96
CA ASN A 450 41.25 -29.22 -4.60
C ASN A 450 40.64 -28.84 -3.23
N ILE A 451 41.50 -28.68 -2.19
CA ILE A 451 41.01 -28.28 -0.86
C ILE A 451 40.46 -26.86 -0.86
N ASP A 452 41.06 -25.93 -1.59
CA ASP A 452 40.60 -24.55 -1.69
C ASP A 452 39.20 -24.46 -2.33
N ARG A 453 39.00 -25.20 -3.43
CA ARG A 453 37.69 -25.31 -4.09
C ARG A 453 36.65 -25.97 -3.18
N ALA A 454 37.03 -27.02 -2.46
CA ALA A 454 36.15 -27.70 -1.51
C ALA A 454 35.70 -26.76 -0.38
N ASN A 455 36.58 -25.94 0.18
CA ASN A 455 36.26 -24.96 1.21
C ASN A 455 35.30 -23.87 0.71
N ILE A 456 35.51 -23.36 -0.51
CA ILE A 456 34.62 -22.41 -1.16
C ILE A 456 33.22 -23.02 -1.34
N ASN A 457 33.16 -24.24 -1.88
CA ASN A 457 31.88 -24.95 -2.12
C ASN A 457 31.15 -25.23 -0.81
N LEU A 458 31.88 -25.63 0.24
CA LEU A 458 31.31 -25.86 1.57
C LEU A 458 30.70 -24.58 2.15
N SER A 459 31.40 -23.45 2.09
CA SER A 459 30.89 -22.16 2.56
C SER A 459 29.62 -21.79 1.81
N GLN A 460 29.62 -21.85 0.47
CA GLN A 460 28.45 -21.52 -0.34
C GLN A 460 27.27 -22.44 -0.05
N SER A 461 27.49 -23.77 0.01
CA SER A 461 26.44 -24.74 0.27
C SER A 461 25.82 -24.58 1.65
N LYS A 462 26.60 -24.21 2.66
CA LYS A 462 26.12 -23.87 4.02
C LYS A 462 25.07 -22.75 3.96
N TYR A 463 25.38 -21.63 3.31
CA TYR A 463 24.46 -20.49 3.24
C TYR A 463 23.24 -20.77 2.35
N ILE A 464 23.40 -21.56 1.29
CA ILE A 464 22.27 -22.04 0.47
C ILE A 464 21.35 -22.92 1.32
N TYR A 465 21.88 -23.88 2.08
CA TYR A 465 21.07 -24.74 2.94
C TYR A 465 20.31 -23.93 4.00
N ILE A 466 20.95 -22.95 4.65
CA ILE A 466 20.33 -22.02 5.59
C ILE A 466 19.14 -21.31 4.94
N LEU A 467 19.36 -20.72 3.75
CA LEU A 467 18.31 -20.01 3.03
C LEU A 467 17.10 -20.91 2.71
N ARG A 468 17.38 -22.13 2.20
CA ARG A 468 16.31 -23.08 1.82
C ARG A 468 15.50 -23.53 3.03
N THR A 469 16.13 -23.74 4.17
CA THR A 469 15.47 -24.06 5.45
C THR A 469 14.57 -22.90 5.89
N LYS A 470 15.05 -21.66 5.86
CA LYS A 470 14.26 -20.49 6.25
C LYS A 470 13.07 -20.20 5.32
N ILE A 471 13.22 -20.48 4.01
CA ILE A 471 12.08 -20.41 3.07
C ILE A 471 11.03 -21.48 3.43
N LEU A 472 11.45 -22.67 3.83
CA LEU A 472 10.52 -23.71 4.25
C LEU A 472 9.83 -23.36 5.57
N ASP A 473 10.55 -22.75 6.52
CA ASP A 473 10.00 -22.21 7.78
C ASP A 473 8.92 -21.15 7.50
N TYR A 474 9.13 -20.29 6.50
CA TYR A 474 8.13 -19.33 6.07
C TYR A 474 6.82 -20.02 5.64
N TYR A 475 6.90 -21.07 4.80
CA TYR A 475 5.70 -21.82 4.39
C TYR A 475 5.04 -22.57 5.55
N GLN A 476 5.80 -22.92 6.59
CA GLN A 476 5.26 -23.51 7.82
C GLN A 476 4.69 -22.47 8.80
N GLY A 477 4.82 -21.17 8.52
CA GLY A 477 4.42 -20.10 9.43
C GLY A 477 5.31 -19.99 10.68
N LYS A 478 6.54 -20.54 10.62
CA LYS A 478 7.53 -20.60 11.72
C LYS A 478 8.73 -19.66 11.51
N LEU A 479 8.64 -18.71 10.58
CA LEU A 479 9.76 -17.80 10.28
C LEU A 479 10.13 -17.01 11.55
N SER A 480 11.12 -17.48 12.29
CA SER A 480 11.78 -16.75 13.39
C SER A 480 13.04 -16.08 12.85
N LEU A 481 13.22 -14.80 13.20
CA LEU A 481 14.36 -13.96 12.83
C LEU A 481 15.33 -13.83 13.99
#